data_c48b5b3b36f1028a8be1d9841ab1933b
#
_entry.id   c48b5b3b36f1028a8be1d9841ab1933b
#
_cell.length_a   1.000
_cell.length_b   1.000
_cell.length_c   1.000
_cell.angle_alpha   90.00
_cell.angle_beta   90.00
_cell.angle_gamma   90.00
#
_symmetry.space_group_name_H-M   'P 1'
#
loop_
_entity.id
_entity.type
_entity.pdbx_description
1 polymer ?
#
loop_
_entity_poly.entity_id
_entity_poly.type
_entity_poly.pdbx_seq_one_letter_code
_entity_poly.pdbx_strand_id
1 'polypeptide(L)'
;MELEQTFKSAKEAGKCLTRITDEQRNEILNAVADAIIYNKVRILQANANDLSRMEKTNPLYDRLMLTEKRLEDIANDMRNVAKLPTPLGHITKERTLANGLFLRRISVPFGVVGIIYEARPNVTYDVFSLCFKSGNVCVLKGGKDADESNRMGVAIIQEVLEKFGISKDVVTLLPATHEATGEMLNAVGYIDLCIPRGGKKLIQFVRDTARIPVIETGAGVVNTFFDEAGDLEMGKAIVNNAKTRRVSVCNALDCLIIHQARLNDLPALVSPLKESNVKLYADEESYAVLVNQYPQEILFHATSDSFGTEFMDYAMAIKTVSSIEGALDHIAKYGSGHSESIITEDEQHATKFQLEVDAACVYVNAPTSFTDGAQFGLGAEIGISTQKLGPRGPMALEELTTYKWLINGNGQIRK
;
A
#
# COMPACT_ATOMS: atom_id res chain seq x y z
N MET A 1 18.17 -6.68 -24.46
CA MET A 1 18.01 -5.90 -23.22
C MET A 1 19.40 -5.67 -22.63
N GLU A 2 19.73 -4.43 -22.33
CA GLU A 2 21.02 -4.08 -21.70
C GLU A 2 21.13 -4.65 -20.27
N LEU A 3 19.99 -4.75 -19.57
CA LEU A 3 19.89 -5.27 -18.20
C LEU A 3 19.59 -6.77 -18.12
N GLU A 4 19.60 -7.51 -19.22
CA GLU A 4 19.26 -8.94 -19.24
C GLU A 4 20.13 -9.79 -18.30
N GLN A 5 21.45 -9.52 -18.28
CA GLN A 5 22.36 -10.25 -17.37
C GLN A 5 22.02 -9.96 -15.90
N THR A 6 21.65 -8.73 -15.58
CA THR A 6 21.21 -8.33 -14.23
C THR A 6 19.95 -9.10 -13.81
N PHE A 7 18.95 -9.19 -14.67
CA PHE A 7 17.72 -9.96 -14.39
C PHE A 7 17.99 -11.46 -14.25
N LYS A 8 18.90 -12.01 -15.07
CA LYS A 8 19.32 -13.40 -14.98
C LYS A 8 20.03 -13.69 -13.66
N SER A 9 20.93 -12.82 -13.21
CA SER A 9 21.61 -12.94 -11.92
C SER A 9 20.65 -12.88 -10.76
N ALA A 10 19.68 -11.94 -10.78
CA ALA A 10 18.62 -11.84 -9.78
C ALA A 10 17.79 -13.13 -9.70
N LYS A 11 17.36 -13.67 -10.85
CA LYS A 11 16.61 -14.94 -10.90
C LYS A 11 17.41 -16.12 -10.34
N GLU A 12 18.68 -16.22 -10.68
CA GLU A 12 19.57 -17.28 -10.16
C GLU A 12 19.78 -17.16 -8.65
N ALA A 13 19.90 -15.91 -8.14
CA ALA A 13 20.03 -15.63 -6.70
C ALA A 13 18.84 -16.15 -5.88
N GLY A 14 17.64 -16.21 -6.47
CA GLY A 14 16.46 -16.76 -5.80
C GLY A 14 16.63 -18.21 -5.32
N LYS A 15 17.50 -18.99 -5.97
CA LYS A 15 17.77 -20.37 -5.58
C LYS A 15 18.40 -20.49 -4.18
N CYS A 16 19.21 -19.51 -3.75
CA CYS A 16 19.81 -19.54 -2.42
C CYS A 16 18.75 -19.32 -1.34
N LEU A 17 17.69 -18.52 -1.60
CA LEU A 17 16.64 -18.24 -0.64
C LEU A 17 15.79 -19.45 -0.27
N THR A 18 15.72 -20.47 -1.15
CA THR A 18 14.98 -21.71 -0.85
C THR A 18 15.70 -22.59 0.18
N ARG A 19 16.97 -22.31 0.48
CA ARG A 19 17.83 -23.14 1.37
C ARG A 19 18.02 -22.53 2.75
N ILE A 20 17.67 -21.26 2.96
CA ILE A 20 17.80 -20.59 4.26
C ILE A 20 16.52 -20.78 5.08
N THR A 21 16.72 -21.01 6.39
CA THR A 21 15.61 -21.17 7.34
C THR A 21 14.99 -19.82 7.71
N ASP A 22 13.86 -19.84 8.40
CA ASP A 22 13.24 -18.60 8.89
C ASP A 22 14.12 -17.90 9.93
N GLU A 23 14.76 -18.67 10.82
CA GLU A 23 15.69 -18.16 11.82
C GLU A 23 16.87 -17.43 11.16
N GLN A 24 17.44 -18.00 10.11
CA GLN A 24 18.52 -17.36 9.35
C GLN A 24 18.04 -16.07 8.66
N ARG A 25 16.81 -16.04 8.12
CA ARG A 25 16.23 -14.79 7.57
C ARG A 25 16.09 -13.73 8.65
N ASN A 26 15.62 -14.12 9.85
CA ASN A 26 15.45 -13.22 10.97
C ASN A 26 16.79 -12.65 11.45
N GLU A 27 17.83 -13.48 11.53
CA GLU A 27 19.18 -13.06 11.87
C GLU A 27 19.74 -12.05 10.86
N ILE A 28 19.58 -12.32 9.57
CA ILE A 28 20.05 -11.43 8.49
C ILE A 28 19.28 -10.08 8.53
N LEU A 29 17.95 -10.10 8.69
CA LEU A 29 17.16 -8.86 8.79
C LEU A 29 17.60 -8.01 9.99
N ASN A 30 17.82 -8.63 11.16
CA ASN A 30 18.34 -7.93 12.32
C ASN A 30 19.74 -7.35 12.06
N ALA A 31 20.62 -8.11 11.40
CA ALA A 31 21.96 -7.63 11.05
C ALA A 31 21.91 -6.44 10.06
N VAL A 32 20.95 -6.44 9.10
CA VAL A 32 20.73 -5.29 8.21
C VAL A 32 20.21 -4.08 9.00
N ALA A 33 19.27 -4.27 9.92
CA ALA A 33 18.79 -3.21 10.79
C ALA A 33 19.91 -2.58 11.63
N ASP A 34 20.81 -3.38 12.16
CA ASP A 34 21.98 -2.90 12.90
C ASP A 34 22.98 -2.19 11.98
N ALA A 35 23.16 -2.68 10.74
CA ALA A 35 24.01 -2.05 9.74
C ALA A 35 23.47 -0.67 9.28
N ILE A 36 22.15 -0.47 9.20
CA ILE A 36 21.51 0.83 8.93
C ILE A 36 21.93 1.83 10.02
N ILE A 37 21.80 1.46 11.29
CA ILE A 37 22.15 2.33 12.40
C ILE A 37 23.66 2.62 12.44
N TYR A 38 24.49 1.60 12.24
CA TYR A 38 25.94 1.74 12.19
C TYR A 38 26.41 2.69 11.07
N ASN A 39 25.76 2.61 9.90
CA ASN A 39 26.10 3.41 8.72
C ASN A 39 25.26 4.70 8.59
N LYS A 40 24.59 5.15 9.64
CA LYS A 40 23.67 6.32 9.57
C LYS A 40 24.32 7.55 8.94
N VAL A 41 25.60 7.83 9.26
CA VAL A 41 26.32 8.99 8.70
C VAL A 41 26.48 8.87 7.17
N ARG A 42 26.82 7.69 6.65
CA ARG A 42 26.93 7.44 5.19
C ARG A 42 25.58 7.62 4.51
N ILE A 43 24.51 7.09 5.10
CA ILE A 43 23.14 7.18 4.56
C ILE A 43 22.67 8.64 4.56
N LEU A 44 22.84 9.36 5.66
CA LEU A 44 22.42 10.75 5.76
C LEU A 44 23.22 11.67 4.82
N GLN A 45 24.50 11.39 4.60
CA GLN A 45 25.29 12.12 3.61
C GLN A 45 24.79 11.90 2.18
N ALA A 46 24.49 10.65 1.79
CA ALA A 46 23.89 10.34 0.49
C ALA A 46 22.52 11.02 0.32
N ASN A 47 21.72 11.04 1.39
CA ASN A 47 20.42 11.71 1.39
C ASN A 47 20.55 13.23 1.29
N ALA A 48 21.54 13.83 1.96
CA ALA A 48 21.81 15.27 1.85
C ALA A 48 22.18 15.66 0.40
N ASN A 49 22.93 14.81 -0.31
CA ASN A 49 23.24 15.02 -1.72
C ASN A 49 21.96 14.99 -2.59
N ASP A 50 21.04 14.05 -2.36
CA ASP A 50 19.75 14.01 -3.04
C ASP A 50 18.92 15.26 -2.73
N LEU A 51 18.80 15.63 -1.45
CA LEU A 51 18.05 16.81 -1.00
C LEU A 51 18.61 18.13 -1.57
N SER A 52 19.93 18.21 -1.81
CA SER A 52 20.56 19.40 -2.36
C SER A 52 20.10 19.73 -3.80
N ARG A 53 19.53 18.74 -4.51
CA ARG A 53 19.00 18.86 -5.87
C ARG A 53 17.52 19.18 -5.91
N MET A 54 16.84 19.25 -4.76
CA MET A 54 15.40 19.50 -4.67
C MET A 54 15.12 20.78 -3.89
N GLU A 55 14.21 21.61 -4.38
CA GLU A 55 13.77 22.80 -3.65
C GLU A 55 12.98 22.42 -2.40
N LYS A 56 13.22 23.11 -1.29
CA LYS A 56 12.54 22.84 -0.01
C LYS A 56 11.03 23.05 -0.05
N THR A 57 10.54 23.84 -1.00
CA THR A 57 9.12 24.09 -1.26
C THR A 57 8.44 22.99 -2.04
N ASN A 58 9.22 22.04 -2.60
CA ASN A 58 8.67 20.90 -3.34
C ASN A 58 7.90 19.98 -2.36
N PRO A 59 6.65 19.61 -2.65
CA PRO A 59 5.86 18.71 -1.81
C PRO A 59 6.50 17.33 -1.56
N LEU A 60 7.42 16.90 -2.43
CA LEU A 60 8.15 15.64 -2.29
C LEU A 60 9.36 15.73 -1.37
N TYR A 61 9.78 16.94 -0.97
CA TYR A 61 10.97 17.15 -0.15
C TYR A 61 10.91 16.39 1.18
N ASP A 62 9.78 16.48 1.89
CA ASP A 62 9.60 15.74 3.15
C ASP A 62 9.60 14.23 2.95
N ARG A 63 9.07 13.74 1.82
CA ARG A 63 9.08 12.30 1.50
C ARG A 63 10.48 11.77 1.20
N LEU A 64 11.33 12.63 0.60
CA LEU A 64 12.73 12.31 0.28
C LEU A 64 13.63 12.33 1.51
N MET A 65 13.32 13.19 2.48
CA MET A 65 14.19 13.47 3.62
C MET A 65 14.31 12.25 4.56
N LEU A 66 15.54 11.84 4.85
CA LEU A 66 15.89 10.95 5.95
C LEU A 66 16.46 11.76 7.12
N THR A 67 16.16 11.31 8.34
CA THR A 67 16.72 11.84 9.59
C THR A 67 17.21 10.67 10.43
N GLU A 68 18.02 10.91 11.46
CA GLU A 68 18.43 9.86 12.39
C GLU A 68 17.21 9.12 12.94
N LYS A 69 16.16 9.84 13.34
CA LYS A 69 14.92 9.27 13.84
C LYS A 69 14.23 8.38 12.80
N ARG A 70 14.14 8.82 11.53
CA ARG A 70 13.55 8.01 10.46
C ARG A 70 14.37 6.74 10.19
N LEU A 71 15.71 6.79 10.30
CA LEU A 71 16.55 5.60 10.19
C LEU A 71 16.35 4.61 11.36
N GLU A 72 16.17 5.13 12.58
CA GLU A 72 15.80 4.30 13.73
C GLU A 72 14.44 3.63 13.52
N ASP A 73 13.45 4.36 13.01
CA ASP A 73 12.13 3.83 12.72
C ASP A 73 12.21 2.73 11.64
N ILE A 74 12.93 2.96 10.53
CA ILE A 74 13.19 1.95 9.48
C ILE A 74 13.84 0.68 10.08
N ALA A 75 14.89 0.84 10.90
CA ALA A 75 15.55 -0.30 11.52
C ALA A 75 14.62 -1.08 12.47
N ASN A 76 13.76 -0.37 13.21
CA ASN A 76 12.78 -1.00 14.09
C ASN A 76 11.68 -1.72 13.29
N ASP A 77 11.21 -1.13 12.20
CA ASP A 77 10.22 -1.77 11.32
C ASP A 77 10.79 -3.05 10.70
N MET A 78 12.06 -3.05 10.28
CA MET A 78 12.74 -4.26 9.80
C MET A 78 12.86 -5.34 10.90
N ARG A 79 13.17 -4.95 12.15
CA ARG A 79 13.17 -5.88 13.30
C ARG A 79 11.78 -6.41 13.62
N ASN A 80 10.73 -5.61 13.41
CA ASN A 80 9.35 -6.05 13.56
C ASN A 80 9.00 -7.08 12.49
N VAL A 81 9.35 -6.85 11.22
CA VAL A 81 9.18 -7.84 10.14
C VAL A 81 9.92 -9.14 10.46
N ALA A 82 11.15 -9.08 11.00
CA ALA A 82 11.89 -10.28 11.41
C ALA A 82 11.15 -11.12 12.46
N LYS A 83 10.33 -10.50 13.32
CA LYS A 83 9.55 -11.19 14.36
C LYS A 83 8.27 -11.83 13.85
N LEU A 84 7.78 -11.41 12.67
CA LEU A 84 6.56 -11.97 12.11
C LEU A 84 6.74 -13.44 11.76
N PRO A 85 5.68 -14.26 11.84
CA PRO A 85 5.76 -15.64 11.40
C PRO A 85 6.09 -15.70 9.90
N THR A 86 6.83 -16.73 9.50
CA THR A 86 7.11 -16.93 8.08
C THR A 86 5.83 -17.19 7.30
N PRO A 87 5.60 -16.57 6.13
CA PRO A 87 4.45 -16.88 5.31
C PRO A 87 4.65 -18.17 4.48
N LEU A 88 5.83 -18.80 4.55
CA LEU A 88 6.23 -19.90 3.69
C LEU A 88 5.89 -21.26 4.29
N GLY A 89 5.46 -22.19 3.43
CA GLY A 89 5.19 -23.56 3.82
C GLY A 89 3.85 -23.78 4.52
N HIS A 90 3.01 -22.75 4.66
CA HIS A 90 1.69 -22.90 5.27
C HIS A 90 0.80 -23.79 4.41
N ILE A 91 0.18 -24.80 5.02
CA ILE A 91 -0.76 -25.69 4.36
C ILE A 91 -2.11 -24.98 4.28
N THR A 92 -2.49 -24.56 3.08
CA THR A 92 -3.77 -23.87 2.85
C THR A 92 -4.90 -24.82 2.46
N LYS A 93 -4.57 -26.02 1.92
CA LYS A 93 -5.52 -27.10 1.63
C LYS A 93 -4.82 -28.45 1.73
N GLU A 94 -5.55 -29.44 2.25
CA GLU A 94 -5.09 -30.81 2.35
C GLU A 94 -6.23 -31.78 2.09
N ARG A 95 -5.99 -32.85 1.35
CA ARG A 95 -6.97 -33.92 1.13
C ARG A 95 -6.34 -35.19 0.58
N THR A 96 -6.94 -36.33 0.91
CA THR A 96 -6.66 -37.63 0.24
C THR A 96 -7.74 -37.88 -0.78
N LEU A 97 -7.36 -38.23 -2.01
CA LEU A 97 -8.27 -38.59 -3.07
C LEU A 97 -8.72 -40.09 -2.93
N ALA A 98 -9.84 -40.43 -3.58
CA ALA A 98 -10.38 -41.82 -3.56
C ALA A 98 -9.37 -42.87 -4.08
N ASN A 99 -8.45 -42.47 -4.96
CA ASN A 99 -7.39 -43.34 -5.48
C ASN A 99 -6.14 -43.39 -4.57
N GLY A 100 -6.16 -42.76 -3.37
CA GLY A 100 -5.06 -42.76 -2.41
C GLY A 100 -4.00 -41.70 -2.61
N LEU A 101 -4.11 -40.81 -3.62
CA LEU A 101 -3.19 -39.68 -3.73
C LEU A 101 -3.45 -38.70 -2.61
N PHE A 102 -2.37 -38.31 -1.91
CA PHE A 102 -2.39 -37.31 -0.85
C PHE A 102 -1.90 -35.95 -1.37
N LEU A 103 -2.77 -34.94 -1.34
CA LEU A 103 -2.54 -33.61 -1.89
C LEU A 103 -2.42 -32.59 -0.76
N ARG A 104 -1.37 -31.76 -0.80
CA ARG A 104 -1.22 -30.56 0.04
C ARG A 104 -0.97 -29.34 -0.84
N ARG A 105 -1.65 -28.25 -0.57
CA ARG A 105 -1.36 -26.94 -1.16
C ARG A 105 -0.63 -26.09 -0.14
N ILE A 106 0.60 -25.70 -0.45
CA ILE A 106 1.45 -24.91 0.45
C ILE A 106 1.77 -23.55 -0.17
N SER A 107 1.97 -22.52 0.69
CA SER A 107 2.47 -21.21 0.28
C SER A 107 3.95 -21.27 -0.10
N VAL A 108 4.30 -20.52 -1.15
CA VAL A 108 5.68 -20.40 -1.68
C VAL A 108 5.91 -18.96 -2.16
N PRO A 109 7.18 -18.48 -2.28
CA PRO A 109 7.45 -17.16 -2.84
C PRO A 109 6.89 -17.01 -4.26
N PHE A 110 6.59 -15.77 -4.69
CA PHE A 110 6.40 -15.47 -6.11
C PHE A 110 7.67 -15.76 -6.92
N GLY A 111 8.83 -15.36 -6.40
CA GLY A 111 10.11 -15.48 -7.05
C GLY A 111 10.88 -14.14 -7.10
N VAL A 112 10.98 -13.53 -8.27
CA VAL A 112 11.59 -12.20 -8.44
C VAL A 112 10.50 -11.14 -8.50
N VAL A 113 10.49 -10.24 -7.52
CA VAL A 113 9.52 -9.14 -7.43
C VAL A 113 10.21 -7.84 -7.83
N GLY A 114 9.69 -7.21 -8.87
CA GLY A 114 10.12 -5.90 -9.33
C GLY A 114 9.34 -4.80 -8.62
N ILE A 115 10.04 -3.78 -8.10
CA ILE A 115 9.39 -2.64 -7.43
C ILE A 115 9.83 -1.34 -8.10
N ILE A 116 8.86 -0.58 -8.61
CA ILE A 116 9.09 0.75 -9.16
C ILE A 116 8.56 1.78 -8.16
N TYR A 117 9.40 2.71 -7.70
CA TYR A 117 9.00 3.69 -6.69
C TYR A 117 9.62 5.07 -6.91
N GLU A 118 8.90 6.10 -6.46
CA GLU A 118 9.30 7.50 -6.54
C GLU A 118 9.87 7.96 -5.20
N ALA A 119 10.60 9.05 -5.16
CA ALA A 119 11.11 9.90 -4.07
C ALA A 119 10.87 9.42 -2.60
N ARG A 120 11.13 8.15 -2.29
CA ARG A 120 10.91 7.53 -0.97
C ARG A 120 12.04 6.55 -0.63
N PRO A 121 13.19 7.02 -0.14
CA PRO A 121 14.34 6.15 0.12
C PRO A 121 14.06 5.06 1.19
N ASN A 122 13.10 5.26 2.11
CA ASN A 122 12.67 4.24 3.05
C ASN A 122 12.12 2.98 2.36
N VAL A 123 11.46 3.13 1.19
CA VAL A 123 10.88 2.00 0.43
C VAL A 123 11.92 0.94 0.08
N THR A 124 13.18 1.33 -0.15
CA THR A 124 14.29 0.40 -0.38
C THR A 124 14.41 -0.63 0.74
N TYR A 125 14.32 -0.19 1.98
CA TYR A 125 14.47 -1.04 3.17
C TYR A 125 13.19 -1.83 3.48
N ASP A 126 12.03 -1.18 3.38
CA ASP A 126 10.72 -1.79 3.66
C ASP A 126 10.47 -2.95 2.68
N VAL A 127 10.68 -2.69 1.39
CA VAL A 127 10.52 -3.70 0.33
C VAL A 127 11.50 -4.85 0.49
N PHE A 128 12.79 -4.54 0.75
CA PHE A 128 13.77 -5.59 0.99
C PHE A 128 13.35 -6.49 2.15
N SER A 129 12.94 -5.92 3.28
CA SER A 129 12.58 -6.70 4.46
C SER A 129 11.41 -7.65 4.19
N LEU A 130 10.36 -7.17 3.53
CA LEU A 130 9.17 -7.96 3.19
C LEU A 130 9.48 -9.03 2.13
N CYS A 131 10.18 -8.67 1.05
CA CYS A 131 10.57 -9.62 0.02
C CYS A 131 11.50 -10.71 0.58
N PHE A 132 12.52 -10.33 1.33
CA PHE A 132 13.48 -11.27 1.89
C PHE A 132 12.83 -12.23 2.90
N LYS A 133 11.99 -11.72 3.81
CA LYS A 133 11.24 -12.53 4.78
C LYS A 133 10.30 -13.50 4.09
N SER A 134 9.63 -13.10 3.01
CA SER A 134 8.74 -13.95 2.22
C SER A 134 9.46 -14.80 1.16
N GLY A 135 10.81 -14.81 1.15
CA GLY A 135 11.63 -15.65 0.28
C GLY A 135 11.73 -15.16 -1.17
N ASN A 136 11.38 -13.91 -1.43
CA ASN A 136 11.46 -13.30 -2.75
C ASN A 136 12.78 -12.55 -2.95
N VAL A 137 13.27 -12.54 -4.17
CA VAL A 137 14.30 -11.61 -4.65
C VAL A 137 13.62 -10.29 -5.01
N CYS A 138 14.23 -9.16 -4.72
CA CYS A 138 13.72 -7.86 -5.11
C CYS A 138 14.63 -7.15 -6.14
N VAL A 139 14.02 -6.72 -7.24
CA VAL A 139 14.64 -5.86 -8.25
C VAL A 139 14.00 -4.47 -8.10
N LEU A 140 14.80 -3.52 -7.65
CA LEU A 140 14.37 -2.18 -7.28
C LEU A 140 14.63 -1.21 -8.43
N LYS A 141 13.68 -0.34 -8.73
CA LYS A 141 13.81 0.77 -9.67
C LYS A 141 13.31 2.06 -9.00
N GLY A 142 14.23 2.78 -8.36
CA GLY A 142 13.95 4.07 -7.72
C GLY A 142 13.87 5.23 -8.71
N GLY A 143 13.32 6.35 -8.25
CA GLY A 143 13.34 7.63 -8.97
C GLY A 143 14.73 8.31 -8.89
N LYS A 144 14.99 9.26 -9.81
CA LYS A 144 16.24 10.05 -9.85
C LYS A 144 16.46 10.89 -8.60
N ASP A 145 15.38 11.32 -7.96
CA ASP A 145 15.44 12.23 -6.82
C ASP A 145 16.08 11.58 -5.58
N ALA A 146 16.00 10.24 -5.47
CA ALA A 146 16.51 9.46 -4.35
C ALA A 146 17.65 8.51 -4.75
N ASP A 147 18.31 8.72 -5.89
CA ASP A 147 19.25 7.75 -6.47
C ASP A 147 20.45 7.44 -5.55
N GLU A 148 21.06 8.47 -4.94
CA GLU A 148 22.19 8.26 -4.03
C GLU A 148 21.79 7.57 -2.73
N SER A 149 20.65 7.98 -2.15
CA SER A 149 20.09 7.33 -0.97
C SER A 149 19.78 5.86 -1.23
N ASN A 150 19.16 5.55 -2.38
CA ASN A 150 18.80 4.18 -2.75
C ASN A 150 20.05 3.32 -2.98
N ARG A 151 21.06 3.84 -3.70
CA ARG A 151 22.34 3.16 -3.92
C ARG A 151 23.04 2.85 -2.60
N MET A 152 23.09 3.82 -1.69
CA MET A 152 23.69 3.61 -0.37
C MET A 152 22.94 2.56 0.43
N GLY A 153 21.61 2.62 0.43
CA GLY A 153 20.77 1.62 1.12
C GLY A 153 21.00 0.19 0.59
N VAL A 154 20.94 0.02 -0.73
CA VAL A 154 21.17 -1.29 -1.36
C VAL A 154 22.59 -1.79 -1.10
N ALA A 155 23.62 -0.92 -1.18
CA ALA A 155 25.01 -1.31 -0.91
C ALA A 155 25.18 -1.85 0.52
N ILE A 156 24.58 -1.19 1.52
CA ILE A 156 24.62 -1.65 2.93
C ILE A 156 23.93 -3.00 3.09
N ILE A 157 22.76 -3.20 2.45
CA ILE A 157 22.07 -4.50 2.47
C ILE A 157 22.94 -5.59 1.86
N GLN A 158 23.54 -5.32 0.69
CA GLN A 158 24.41 -6.26 -0.02
C GLN A 158 25.67 -6.61 0.79
N GLU A 159 26.30 -5.63 1.45
CA GLU A 159 27.45 -5.84 2.35
C GLU A 159 27.10 -6.84 3.49
N VAL A 160 25.86 -6.77 4.01
CA VAL A 160 25.40 -7.72 5.04
C VAL A 160 25.13 -9.10 4.43
N LEU A 161 24.40 -9.18 3.31
CA LEU A 161 24.09 -10.45 2.65
C LEU A 161 25.38 -11.25 2.35
N GLU A 162 26.41 -10.60 1.81
CA GLU A 162 27.71 -11.23 1.51
C GLU A 162 28.39 -11.79 2.77
N LYS A 163 28.30 -11.11 3.93
CA LYS A 163 28.84 -11.63 5.22
C LYS A 163 28.16 -12.91 5.67
N PHE A 164 26.90 -13.10 5.29
CA PHE A 164 26.14 -14.32 5.56
C PHE A 164 26.24 -15.38 4.45
N GLY A 165 27.08 -15.14 3.42
CA GLY A 165 27.25 -16.05 2.29
C GLY A 165 26.04 -16.08 1.34
N ILE A 166 25.18 -15.05 1.38
CA ILE A 166 24.03 -14.89 0.52
C ILE A 166 24.41 -14.02 -0.67
N SER A 167 23.96 -14.40 -1.88
CA SER A 167 24.21 -13.59 -3.08
C SER A 167 23.67 -12.16 -2.90
N LYS A 168 24.49 -11.17 -3.23
CA LYS A 168 24.08 -9.76 -3.26
C LYS A 168 22.95 -9.50 -4.26
N ASP A 169 22.83 -10.33 -5.30
CA ASP A 169 21.80 -10.19 -6.35
C ASP A 169 20.38 -10.53 -5.85
N VAL A 170 20.23 -10.95 -4.58
CA VAL A 170 18.94 -11.04 -3.90
C VAL A 170 18.27 -9.68 -3.79
N VAL A 171 19.05 -8.60 -3.76
CA VAL A 171 18.56 -7.23 -3.91
C VAL A 171 19.36 -6.51 -4.99
N THR A 172 18.69 -6.02 -6.00
CA THR A 172 19.32 -5.34 -7.14
C THR A 172 18.65 -3.99 -7.38
N LEU A 173 19.44 -2.92 -7.52
CA LEU A 173 18.96 -1.60 -7.89
C LEU A 173 19.30 -1.34 -9.36
N LEU A 174 18.27 -1.06 -10.15
CA LEU A 174 18.41 -0.67 -11.55
C LEU A 174 18.76 0.82 -11.68
N PRO A 175 19.35 1.24 -12.81
CA PRO A 175 19.56 2.65 -13.11
C PRO A 175 18.26 3.46 -13.03
N ALA A 176 18.33 4.68 -12.51
CA ALA A 176 17.17 5.56 -12.35
C ALA A 176 16.75 6.23 -13.69
N THR A 177 16.67 5.45 -14.79
CA THR A 177 16.31 5.91 -16.14
C THR A 177 14.97 5.37 -16.58
N HIS A 178 14.36 5.98 -17.61
CA HIS A 178 13.13 5.48 -18.21
C HIS A 178 13.32 4.18 -18.99
N GLU A 179 14.48 4.05 -19.63
CA GLU A 179 14.86 2.84 -20.38
C GLU A 179 14.91 1.62 -19.44
N ALA A 180 15.54 1.75 -18.26
CA ALA A 180 15.59 0.70 -17.25
C ALA A 180 14.17 0.31 -16.76
N THR A 181 13.25 1.26 -16.65
CA THR A 181 11.85 0.98 -16.36
C THR A 181 11.21 0.13 -17.46
N GLY A 182 11.40 0.53 -18.73
CA GLY A 182 10.88 -0.20 -19.87
C GLY A 182 11.45 -1.62 -19.97
N GLU A 183 12.77 -1.80 -19.76
CA GLU A 183 13.37 -3.12 -19.73
C GLU A 183 12.83 -4.00 -18.62
N MET A 184 12.66 -3.46 -17.40
CA MET A 184 12.10 -4.17 -16.27
C MET A 184 10.67 -4.64 -16.54
N LEU A 185 9.79 -3.76 -17.07
CA LEU A 185 8.40 -4.10 -17.38
C LEU A 185 8.26 -5.13 -18.50
N ASN A 186 9.30 -5.31 -19.32
CA ASN A 186 9.37 -6.30 -20.40
C ASN A 186 10.24 -7.53 -20.07
N ALA A 187 10.72 -7.68 -18.83
CA ALA A 187 11.60 -8.77 -18.40
C ALA A 187 10.85 -10.10 -18.19
N VAL A 188 10.08 -10.53 -19.21
CA VAL A 188 9.30 -11.79 -19.20
C VAL A 188 10.23 -12.98 -19.01
N GLY A 189 9.89 -13.85 -18.06
CA GLY A 189 10.68 -15.02 -17.71
C GLY A 189 11.82 -14.77 -16.72
N TYR A 190 12.09 -13.50 -16.37
CA TYR A 190 13.07 -13.12 -15.35
C TYR A 190 12.43 -12.51 -14.11
N ILE A 191 11.44 -11.63 -14.29
CA ILE A 191 10.66 -11.00 -13.21
C ILE A 191 9.27 -11.60 -13.21
N ASP A 192 8.85 -12.10 -12.05
CA ASP A 192 7.59 -12.82 -11.88
C ASP A 192 6.42 -11.89 -11.58
N LEU A 193 6.68 -10.73 -10.97
CA LEU A 193 5.69 -9.76 -10.53
C LEU A 193 6.30 -8.36 -10.46
N CYS A 194 5.53 -7.32 -10.83
CA CYS A 194 5.88 -5.91 -10.61
C CYS A 194 4.85 -5.23 -9.71
N ILE A 195 5.34 -4.43 -8.75
CA ILE A 195 4.50 -3.61 -7.86
C ILE A 195 4.95 -2.15 -8.01
N PRO A 196 4.16 -1.29 -8.67
CA PRO A 196 4.44 0.14 -8.74
C PRO A 196 4.03 0.86 -7.45
N ARG A 197 4.86 1.79 -6.97
CA ARG A 197 4.69 2.62 -5.78
C ARG A 197 4.89 4.09 -6.12
N GLY A 198 3.84 4.79 -6.49
CA GLY A 198 3.92 6.20 -6.87
C GLY A 198 2.55 6.80 -7.18
N GLY A 199 2.55 7.95 -7.85
CA GLY A 199 1.32 8.62 -8.24
C GLY A 199 0.56 7.90 -9.35
N LYS A 200 -0.71 8.28 -9.54
CA LYS A 200 -1.64 7.70 -10.53
C LYS A 200 -1.01 7.55 -11.94
N LYS A 201 -0.23 8.54 -12.37
CA LYS A 201 0.43 8.51 -13.70
C LYS A 201 1.44 7.35 -13.82
N LEU A 202 2.24 7.10 -12.79
CA LEU A 202 3.19 5.97 -12.78
C LEU A 202 2.45 4.64 -12.80
N ILE A 203 1.43 4.49 -11.98
CA ILE A 203 0.64 3.24 -11.88
C ILE A 203 -0.02 2.95 -13.23
N GLN A 204 -0.65 3.95 -13.84
CA GLN A 204 -1.26 3.81 -15.17
C GLN A 204 -0.22 3.46 -16.24
N PHE A 205 0.92 4.12 -16.25
CA PHE A 205 2.01 3.82 -17.19
C PHE A 205 2.49 2.36 -17.05
N VAL A 206 2.70 1.89 -15.82
CA VAL A 206 3.11 0.51 -15.56
C VAL A 206 2.06 -0.47 -16.05
N ARG A 207 0.78 -0.24 -15.72
CA ARG A 207 -0.33 -1.10 -16.17
C ARG A 207 -0.41 -1.20 -17.69
N ASP A 208 -0.27 -0.06 -18.37
CA ASP A 208 -0.45 0.01 -19.83
C ASP A 208 0.78 -0.52 -20.61
N THR A 209 1.95 -0.59 -19.96
CA THR A 209 3.23 -0.93 -20.61
C THR A 209 3.74 -2.33 -20.25
N ALA A 210 3.42 -2.84 -19.05
CA ALA A 210 4.01 -4.06 -18.55
C ALA A 210 3.57 -5.32 -19.34
N ARG A 211 4.53 -6.18 -19.64
CA ARG A 211 4.32 -7.52 -20.18
C ARG A 211 4.47 -8.61 -19.10
N ILE A 212 4.92 -8.24 -17.92
CA ILE A 212 4.96 -9.09 -16.73
C ILE A 212 3.72 -8.81 -15.86
N PRO A 213 3.30 -9.74 -14.99
CA PRO A 213 2.20 -9.50 -14.03
C PRO A 213 2.45 -8.25 -13.18
N VAL A 214 1.38 -7.50 -12.92
CA VAL A 214 1.41 -6.29 -12.08
C VAL A 214 0.39 -6.40 -10.97
N ILE A 215 0.78 -6.05 -9.74
CA ILE A 215 -0.16 -5.77 -8.66
C ILE A 215 -0.17 -4.25 -8.45
N GLU A 216 -1.30 -3.64 -8.77
CA GLU A 216 -1.47 -2.19 -8.66
C GLU A 216 -1.74 -1.79 -7.22
N THR A 217 -1.02 -0.76 -6.74
CA THR A 217 -1.37 -0.02 -5.55
C THR A 217 -2.13 1.23 -6.01
N GLY A 218 -3.47 1.15 -6.01
CA GLY A 218 -4.32 2.20 -6.58
C GLY A 218 -4.26 3.53 -5.82
N ALA A 219 -4.73 4.61 -6.47
CA ALA A 219 -5.07 5.86 -5.79
C ALA A 219 -6.25 5.60 -4.83
N GLY A 220 -6.26 6.27 -3.69
CA GLY A 220 -7.32 6.14 -2.69
C GLY A 220 -8.35 7.27 -2.81
N VAL A 221 -9.39 7.12 -3.62
CA VAL A 221 -10.61 7.96 -3.46
C VAL A 221 -11.51 7.27 -2.46
N VAL A 222 -11.60 7.83 -1.26
CA VAL A 222 -12.19 7.20 -0.08
C VAL A 222 -13.45 7.93 0.35
N ASN A 223 -14.53 7.18 0.57
CA ASN A 223 -15.80 7.74 0.99
C ASN A 223 -16.22 7.27 2.38
N THR A 224 -16.95 8.13 3.08
CA THR A 224 -17.67 7.78 4.30
C THR A 224 -19.12 8.20 4.17
N PHE A 225 -20.05 7.27 4.30
CA PHE A 225 -21.47 7.52 4.26
C PHE A 225 -22.02 7.72 5.68
N PHE A 226 -22.59 8.90 5.95
CA PHE A 226 -23.35 9.17 7.17
C PHE A 226 -24.83 8.91 6.88
N ASP A 227 -25.30 7.77 7.37
CA ASP A 227 -26.63 7.24 7.13
C ASP A 227 -27.71 7.98 7.92
N GLU A 228 -29.00 7.77 7.58
CA GLU A 228 -30.14 8.32 8.32
C GLU A 228 -30.15 7.86 9.78
N ALA A 229 -29.70 6.64 10.07
CA ALA A 229 -29.56 6.07 11.40
C ALA A 229 -28.17 6.30 12.03
N GLY A 230 -27.35 7.23 11.50
CA GLY A 230 -26.01 7.49 12.05
C GLY A 230 -26.03 8.23 13.37
N ASP A 231 -25.21 7.83 14.35
CA ASP A 231 -24.99 8.61 15.57
C ASP A 231 -24.10 9.83 15.27
N LEU A 232 -24.54 11.01 15.69
CA LEU A 232 -23.87 12.27 15.37
C LEU A 232 -22.51 12.41 16.05
N GLU A 233 -22.39 12.06 17.32
CA GLU A 233 -21.11 12.23 18.04
C GLU A 233 -20.05 11.23 17.56
N MET A 234 -20.46 10.01 17.30
CA MET A 234 -19.61 9.02 16.63
C MET A 234 -19.20 9.51 15.24
N GLY A 235 -20.13 10.03 14.46
CA GLY A 235 -19.88 10.58 13.12
C GLY A 235 -18.85 11.70 13.11
N LYS A 236 -18.97 12.67 14.03
CA LYS A 236 -18.00 13.76 14.22
C LYS A 236 -16.59 13.24 14.46
N ALA A 237 -16.47 12.26 15.36
CA ALA A 237 -15.17 11.68 15.71
C ALA A 237 -14.56 10.93 14.53
N ILE A 238 -15.35 10.11 13.81
CA ILE A 238 -14.90 9.30 12.68
C ILE A 238 -14.48 10.19 11.49
N VAL A 239 -15.36 11.13 11.09
CA VAL A 239 -15.09 12.03 9.95
C VAL A 239 -13.86 12.90 10.22
N ASN A 240 -13.74 13.47 11.42
CA ASN A 240 -12.56 14.24 11.79
C ASN A 240 -11.29 13.40 11.75
N ASN A 241 -11.28 12.22 12.37
CA ASN A 241 -10.12 11.33 12.36
C ASN A 241 -9.75 10.90 10.93
N ALA A 242 -10.72 10.47 10.13
CA ALA A 242 -10.49 10.01 8.76
C ALA A 242 -9.88 11.11 7.88
N LYS A 243 -10.24 12.40 8.09
CA LYS A 243 -9.74 13.50 7.28
C LYS A 243 -8.47 14.15 7.84
N THR A 244 -8.36 14.36 9.16
CA THR A 244 -7.34 15.27 9.70
C THR A 244 -6.13 14.58 10.30
N ARG A 245 -6.21 13.29 10.65
CA ARG A 245 -5.08 12.54 11.24
C ARG A 245 -3.82 12.59 10.38
N ARG A 246 -3.97 12.36 9.08
CA ARG A 246 -2.89 12.45 8.09
C ARG A 246 -3.49 12.56 6.69
N VAL A 247 -3.41 13.73 6.08
CA VAL A 247 -4.07 13.99 4.78
C VAL A 247 -3.33 13.42 3.57
N SER A 248 -2.02 13.16 3.68
CA SER A 248 -1.16 12.74 2.56
C SER A 248 -1.07 11.22 2.39
N VAL A 249 -2.07 10.47 2.83
CA VAL A 249 -2.16 9.00 2.71
C VAL A 249 -3.43 8.59 1.97
N CYS A 250 -3.36 7.46 1.28
CA CYS A 250 -4.43 6.95 0.41
C CYS A 250 -5.70 6.50 1.13
N ASN A 251 -5.69 6.37 2.46
CA ASN A 251 -6.84 6.02 3.29
C ASN A 251 -7.52 7.24 3.94
N ALA A 252 -7.06 8.46 3.62
CA ALA A 252 -7.68 9.69 4.11
C ALA A 252 -9.04 9.93 3.43
N LEU A 253 -10.01 10.45 4.17
CA LEU A 253 -11.34 10.73 3.65
C LEU A 253 -11.31 11.78 2.54
N ASP A 254 -11.90 11.48 1.38
CA ASP A 254 -12.02 12.39 0.25
C ASP A 254 -13.44 12.86 -0.02
N CYS A 255 -14.45 12.03 0.31
CA CYS A 255 -15.84 12.42 0.16
C CYS A 255 -16.70 11.94 1.35
N LEU A 256 -17.35 12.88 2.02
CA LEU A 256 -18.43 12.60 2.97
C LEU A 256 -19.75 12.53 2.19
N ILE A 257 -20.39 11.37 2.19
CA ILE A 257 -21.73 11.19 1.68
C ILE A 257 -22.70 11.32 2.87
N ILE A 258 -23.71 12.13 2.75
CA ILE A 258 -24.71 12.34 3.83
C ILE A 258 -26.13 12.04 3.36
N HIS A 259 -26.88 11.30 4.18
CA HIS A 259 -28.31 11.10 3.92
C HIS A 259 -29.07 12.42 4.06
N GLN A 260 -29.99 12.73 3.14
CA GLN A 260 -30.73 14.01 3.09
C GLN A 260 -31.51 14.29 4.40
N ALA A 261 -32.02 13.27 5.07
CA ALA A 261 -32.71 13.40 6.35
C ALA A 261 -31.83 13.95 7.49
N ARG A 262 -30.52 13.90 7.30
CA ARG A 262 -29.50 14.32 8.28
C ARG A 262 -28.76 15.61 7.88
N LEU A 263 -29.22 16.32 6.85
CA LEU A 263 -28.60 17.58 6.40
C LEU A 263 -28.54 18.64 7.52
N ASN A 264 -29.53 18.67 8.41
CA ASN A 264 -29.53 19.58 9.55
C ASN A 264 -28.40 19.29 10.56
N ASP A 265 -27.89 18.07 10.58
CA ASP A 265 -26.75 17.67 11.44
C ASP A 265 -25.39 17.97 10.78
N LEU A 266 -25.37 18.23 9.47
CA LEU A 266 -24.12 18.43 8.73
C LEU A 266 -23.22 19.52 9.31
N PRO A 267 -23.71 20.72 9.71
CA PRO A 267 -22.84 21.74 10.31
C PRO A 267 -22.16 21.26 11.60
N ALA A 268 -22.86 20.47 12.41
CA ALA A 268 -22.30 19.89 13.63
C ALA A 268 -21.31 18.76 13.30
N LEU A 269 -21.66 17.89 12.35
CA LEU A 269 -20.82 16.77 11.88
C LEU A 269 -19.44 17.22 11.40
N VAL A 270 -19.39 18.31 10.63
CA VAL A 270 -18.12 18.83 10.07
C VAL A 270 -17.46 19.92 10.93
N SER A 271 -18.07 20.27 12.08
CA SER A 271 -17.54 21.35 12.94
C SER A 271 -16.08 21.14 13.37
N PRO A 272 -15.59 19.92 13.70
CA PRO A 272 -14.19 19.73 14.11
C PRO A 272 -13.19 20.00 12.97
N LEU A 273 -13.61 19.87 11.72
CA LEU A 273 -12.75 20.10 10.54
C LEU A 273 -12.31 21.56 10.40
N LYS A 274 -13.03 22.50 11.01
CA LYS A 274 -12.70 23.94 11.02
C LYS A 274 -11.34 24.21 11.67
N GLU A 275 -11.00 23.48 12.73
CA GLU A 275 -9.74 23.63 13.46
C GLU A 275 -8.53 23.34 12.57
N SER A 276 -8.70 22.44 11.61
CA SER A 276 -7.67 22.07 10.62
C SER A 276 -7.81 22.82 9.29
N ASN A 277 -8.69 23.84 9.20
CA ASN A 277 -8.97 24.60 7.99
C ASN A 277 -9.27 23.71 6.76
N VAL A 278 -10.04 22.65 6.93
CA VAL A 278 -10.39 21.72 5.85
C VAL A 278 -11.29 22.43 4.83
N LYS A 279 -10.88 22.49 3.57
CA LYS A 279 -11.69 23.00 2.45
C LYS A 279 -12.80 22.01 2.15
N LEU A 280 -14.05 22.50 2.09
CA LEU A 280 -15.22 21.69 1.76
C LEU A 280 -15.74 22.04 0.37
N TYR A 281 -15.86 21.04 -0.50
CA TYR A 281 -16.53 21.12 -1.80
C TYR A 281 -17.88 20.44 -1.69
N ALA A 282 -18.94 21.22 -1.43
CA ALA A 282 -20.27 20.74 -1.11
C ALA A 282 -21.21 20.81 -2.33
N ASP A 283 -22.06 19.79 -2.52
CA ASP A 283 -23.16 19.90 -3.47
C ASP A 283 -24.18 20.96 -3.02
N GLU A 284 -25.16 21.29 -3.88
CA GLU A 284 -26.08 22.42 -3.66
C GLU A 284 -26.84 22.29 -2.31
N GLU A 285 -27.30 21.10 -1.95
CA GLU A 285 -28.08 20.87 -0.73
C GLU A 285 -27.18 21.01 0.51
N SER A 286 -26.01 20.40 0.50
CA SER A 286 -25.02 20.52 1.57
C SER A 286 -24.47 21.94 1.70
N TYR A 287 -24.21 22.63 0.56
CA TYR A 287 -23.75 24.01 0.56
C TYR A 287 -24.76 24.94 1.23
N ALA A 288 -26.06 24.78 0.91
CA ALA A 288 -27.12 25.62 1.45
C ALA A 288 -27.20 25.60 2.98
N VAL A 289 -26.92 24.46 3.61
CA VAL A 289 -26.93 24.35 5.10
C VAL A 289 -25.60 24.79 5.72
N LEU A 290 -24.52 24.80 4.95
CA LEU A 290 -23.17 25.17 5.45
C LEU A 290 -22.83 26.64 5.28
N VAL A 291 -23.46 27.36 4.36
CA VAL A 291 -23.08 28.73 3.92
C VAL A 291 -22.92 29.75 5.05
N ASN A 292 -23.67 29.61 6.16
CA ASN A 292 -23.57 30.47 7.34
C ASN A 292 -23.06 29.74 8.58
N GLN A 293 -22.61 28.49 8.42
CA GLN A 293 -22.23 27.62 9.53
C GLN A 293 -20.77 27.16 9.40
N TYR A 294 -20.14 27.33 8.22
CA TYR A 294 -18.73 27.00 7.95
C TYR A 294 -17.99 28.23 7.39
N PRO A 295 -16.67 28.41 7.62
CA PRO A 295 -15.93 29.56 7.10
C PRO A 295 -16.04 29.67 5.57
N GLN A 296 -16.47 30.82 5.07
CA GLN A 296 -16.80 30.98 3.65
C GLN A 296 -15.57 30.92 2.73
N GLU A 297 -14.40 31.28 3.23
CA GLU A 297 -13.14 31.27 2.50
C GLU A 297 -12.63 29.84 2.19
N ILE A 298 -13.16 28.83 2.84
CA ILE A 298 -12.85 27.40 2.64
C ILE A 298 -14.07 26.55 2.33
N LEU A 299 -15.20 27.17 1.95
CA LEU A 299 -16.41 26.48 1.50
C LEU A 299 -16.67 26.79 0.03
N PHE A 300 -16.75 25.76 -0.80
CA PHE A 300 -16.87 25.86 -2.25
C PHE A 300 -18.02 24.97 -2.76
N HIS A 301 -18.57 25.30 -3.91
CA HIS A 301 -19.47 24.40 -4.63
C HIS A 301 -18.70 23.24 -5.24
N ALA A 302 -19.19 22.01 -5.07
CA ALA A 302 -18.63 20.83 -5.71
C ALA A 302 -18.92 20.81 -7.21
N THR A 303 -17.98 20.25 -7.96
CA THR A 303 -18.17 19.87 -9.37
C THR A 303 -18.16 18.33 -9.46
N SER A 304 -18.48 17.78 -10.64
CA SER A 304 -18.36 16.34 -10.89
C SER A 304 -16.97 15.80 -10.54
N ASP A 305 -15.92 16.58 -10.82
CA ASP A 305 -14.54 16.20 -10.60
C ASP A 305 -14.17 16.15 -9.10
N SER A 306 -14.87 16.96 -8.27
CA SER A 306 -14.63 16.98 -6.82
C SER A 306 -14.87 15.61 -6.19
N PHE A 307 -15.85 14.83 -6.67
CA PHE A 307 -16.25 13.55 -6.07
C PHE A 307 -15.30 12.39 -6.38
N GLY A 308 -14.53 12.47 -7.49
CA GLY A 308 -13.54 11.46 -7.89
C GLY A 308 -12.09 11.88 -7.67
N THR A 309 -11.87 12.89 -6.80
CA THR A 309 -10.55 13.44 -6.53
C THR A 309 -9.97 12.87 -5.24
N GLU A 310 -8.77 12.29 -5.33
CA GLU A 310 -7.91 12.03 -4.19
C GLU A 310 -7.21 13.35 -3.83
N PHE A 311 -7.68 14.03 -2.79
CA PHE A 311 -7.24 15.40 -2.49
C PHE A 311 -5.80 15.48 -1.95
N MET A 312 -5.37 14.51 -1.16
CA MET A 312 -4.04 14.50 -0.51
C MET A 312 -3.73 15.79 0.26
N ASP A 313 -4.76 16.51 0.68
CA ASP A 313 -4.71 17.82 1.35
C ASP A 313 -5.85 17.94 2.38
N TYR A 314 -5.84 18.99 3.16
CA TYR A 314 -6.97 19.40 4.01
C TYR A 314 -8.12 19.91 3.13
N ALA A 315 -8.67 18.99 2.35
CA ALA A 315 -9.77 19.23 1.44
C ALA A 315 -10.60 17.96 1.25
N MET A 316 -11.91 18.06 1.12
CA MET A 316 -12.81 16.95 0.82
C MET A 316 -14.08 17.42 0.15
N ALA A 317 -14.77 16.51 -0.55
CA ALA A 317 -16.10 16.73 -1.10
C ALA A 317 -17.21 16.33 -0.10
N ILE A 318 -18.42 16.89 -0.29
CA ILE A 318 -19.63 16.47 0.41
C ILE A 318 -20.72 16.21 -0.61
N LYS A 319 -21.36 15.04 -0.53
CA LYS A 319 -22.44 14.61 -1.42
C LYS A 319 -23.69 14.26 -0.61
N THR A 320 -24.82 14.86 -0.96
CA THR A 320 -26.13 14.50 -0.39
C THR A 320 -26.78 13.39 -1.21
N VAL A 321 -27.37 12.41 -0.54
CA VAL A 321 -28.13 11.31 -1.15
C VAL A 321 -29.43 11.07 -0.42
N SER A 322 -30.44 10.52 -1.12
CA SER A 322 -31.78 10.28 -0.57
C SER A 322 -31.97 8.89 0.05
N SER A 323 -30.98 7.99 -0.14
CA SER A 323 -31.04 6.61 0.36
C SER A 323 -29.66 5.97 0.38
N ILE A 324 -29.55 4.78 0.98
CA ILE A 324 -28.34 3.96 0.95
C ILE A 324 -27.98 3.55 -0.50
N GLU A 325 -28.97 3.29 -1.36
CA GLU A 325 -28.72 2.97 -2.79
C GLU A 325 -28.03 4.14 -3.47
N GLY A 326 -28.44 5.38 -3.20
CA GLY A 326 -27.77 6.57 -3.72
C GLY A 326 -26.32 6.69 -3.26
N ALA A 327 -25.99 6.26 -2.03
CA ALA A 327 -24.64 6.20 -1.53
C ALA A 327 -23.82 5.09 -2.24
N LEU A 328 -24.40 3.91 -2.41
CA LEU A 328 -23.79 2.80 -3.14
C LEU A 328 -23.48 3.16 -4.59
N ASP A 329 -24.44 3.78 -5.29
CA ASP A 329 -24.25 4.27 -6.67
C ASP A 329 -23.16 5.33 -6.78
N HIS A 330 -23.09 6.25 -5.80
CA HIS A 330 -22.04 7.25 -5.74
C HIS A 330 -20.65 6.61 -5.56
N ILE A 331 -20.51 5.69 -4.61
CA ILE A 331 -19.28 4.94 -4.34
C ILE A 331 -18.86 4.13 -5.58
N ALA A 332 -19.79 3.41 -6.21
CA ALA A 332 -19.52 2.65 -7.42
C ALA A 332 -19.02 3.50 -8.58
N LYS A 333 -19.48 4.75 -8.68
CA LYS A 333 -19.11 5.69 -9.76
C LYS A 333 -17.80 6.41 -9.50
N TYR A 334 -17.53 6.83 -8.28
CA TYR A 334 -16.44 7.76 -7.97
C TYR A 334 -15.36 7.15 -7.05
N GLY A 335 -15.66 6.09 -6.30
CA GLY A 335 -14.72 5.40 -5.44
C GLY A 335 -13.60 4.72 -6.23
N SER A 336 -12.47 4.51 -5.59
CA SER A 336 -11.31 3.82 -6.17
C SER A 336 -11.28 2.32 -5.86
N GLY A 337 -12.24 1.82 -5.07
CA GLY A 337 -12.23 0.46 -4.54
C GLY A 337 -11.19 0.23 -3.43
N HIS A 338 -10.70 1.31 -2.81
CA HIS A 338 -9.70 1.25 -1.74
C HIS A 338 -10.33 0.98 -0.37
N SER A 339 -11.01 1.97 0.19
CA SER A 339 -11.60 1.91 1.53
C SER A 339 -12.87 2.74 1.59
N GLU A 340 -13.93 2.15 2.11
CA GLU A 340 -15.22 2.79 2.22
C GLU A 340 -15.79 2.57 3.63
N SER A 341 -16.53 3.52 4.16
CA SER A 341 -17.11 3.43 5.50
C SER A 341 -18.58 3.86 5.51
N ILE A 342 -19.38 3.23 6.36
CA ILE A 342 -20.72 3.68 6.73
C ILE A 342 -20.78 3.98 8.24
N ILE A 343 -21.49 5.03 8.61
CA ILE A 343 -21.80 5.37 10.00
C ILE A 343 -23.31 5.20 10.19
N THR A 344 -23.72 4.16 10.91
CA THR A 344 -25.12 3.78 11.08
C THR A 344 -25.33 2.95 12.35
N GLU A 345 -26.48 3.06 12.98
CA GLU A 345 -26.98 2.15 14.02
C GLU A 345 -27.96 1.10 13.47
N ASP A 346 -28.27 1.16 12.16
CA ASP A 346 -29.10 0.17 11.48
C ASP A 346 -28.25 -1.01 11.00
N GLU A 347 -28.44 -2.18 11.61
CA GLU A 347 -27.72 -3.42 11.27
C GLU A 347 -28.01 -3.91 9.84
N GLN A 348 -29.19 -3.61 9.29
CA GLN A 348 -29.53 -4.00 7.92
C GLN A 348 -28.78 -3.13 6.91
N HIS A 349 -28.71 -1.82 7.14
CA HIS A 349 -27.90 -0.91 6.34
C HIS A 349 -26.42 -1.23 6.45
N ALA A 350 -25.90 -1.52 7.65
CA ALA A 350 -24.52 -1.94 7.85
C ALA A 350 -24.18 -3.19 7.04
N THR A 351 -25.02 -4.24 7.14
CA THR A 351 -24.83 -5.50 6.41
C THR A 351 -24.91 -5.29 4.90
N LYS A 352 -25.93 -4.54 4.43
CA LYS A 352 -26.11 -4.24 3.02
C LYS A 352 -24.88 -3.51 2.45
N PHE A 353 -24.40 -2.48 3.15
CA PHE A 353 -23.24 -1.70 2.75
C PHE A 353 -21.98 -2.59 2.64
N GLN A 354 -21.74 -3.45 3.62
CA GLN A 354 -20.59 -4.37 3.60
C GLN A 354 -20.65 -5.40 2.48
N LEU A 355 -21.84 -5.84 2.08
CA LEU A 355 -22.00 -6.84 1.01
C LEU A 355 -21.98 -6.24 -0.39
N GLU A 356 -22.51 -5.02 -0.57
CA GLU A 356 -22.71 -4.44 -1.90
C GLU A 356 -21.57 -3.48 -2.31
N VAL A 357 -20.81 -2.93 -1.36
CA VAL A 357 -19.66 -2.08 -1.68
C VAL A 357 -18.49 -2.91 -2.18
N ASP A 358 -18.04 -2.63 -3.40
CA ASP A 358 -16.90 -3.31 -4.03
C ASP A 358 -15.59 -2.56 -3.76
N ALA A 359 -15.12 -2.63 -2.51
CA ALA A 359 -13.85 -2.08 -2.08
C ALA A 359 -12.96 -3.12 -1.38
N ALA A 360 -11.67 -2.82 -1.26
CA ALA A 360 -10.71 -3.68 -0.58
C ALA A 360 -10.99 -3.76 0.93
N CYS A 361 -11.42 -2.65 1.54
CA CYS A 361 -11.76 -2.56 2.95
C CYS A 361 -13.09 -1.83 3.12
N VAL A 362 -14.05 -2.44 3.82
CA VAL A 362 -15.39 -1.89 4.05
C VAL A 362 -15.66 -1.85 5.54
N TYR A 363 -15.85 -0.64 6.06
CA TYR A 363 -15.99 -0.37 7.50
C TYR A 363 -17.43 -0.04 7.88
N VAL A 364 -17.79 -0.42 9.09
CA VAL A 364 -18.98 0.05 9.80
C VAL A 364 -18.52 0.74 11.08
N ASN A 365 -18.95 1.97 11.29
CA ASN A 365 -18.68 2.76 12.50
C ASN A 365 -17.20 2.88 12.88
N ALA A 366 -16.34 2.94 11.88
CA ALA A 366 -14.89 3.14 12.05
C ALA A 366 -14.30 3.97 10.90
N PRO A 367 -13.27 4.78 11.15
CA PRO A 367 -12.63 5.56 10.12
C PRO A 367 -11.78 4.69 9.17
N THR A 368 -11.75 5.04 7.90
CA THR A 368 -10.94 4.40 6.87
C THR A 368 -9.43 4.50 7.13
N SER A 369 -9.02 5.37 8.04
CA SER A 369 -7.63 5.54 8.51
C SER A 369 -7.02 4.27 9.12
N PHE A 370 -7.83 3.25 9.43
CA PHE A 370 -7.36 1.92 9.85
C PHE A 370 -6.90 1.02 8.69
N THR A 371 -7.11 1.39 7.43
CA THR A 371 -6.57 0.63 6.29
C THR A 371 -5.05 0.82 6.21
N ASP A 372 -4.34 0.05 7.01
CA ASP A 372 -2.89 0.14 7.20
C ASP A 372 -2.39 -1.22 7.72
N GLY A 373 -1.29 -1.72 7.18
CA GLY A 373 -0.78 -3.05 7.53
C GLY A 373 -0.45 -3.21 9.02
N ALA A 374 0.07 -2.16 9.67
CA ALA A 374 0.35 -2.22 11.11
C ALA A 374 -0.95 -2.24 11.93
N GLN A 375 -1.97 -1.47 11.52
CA GLN A 375 -3.27 -1.46 12.18
C GLN A 375 -4.03 -2.78 11.99
N PHE A 376 -3.83 -3.47 10.87
CA PHE A 376 -4.39 -4.82 10.62
C PHE A 376 -3.61 -5.94 11.32
N GLY A 377 -2.57 -5.60 12.08
CA GLY A 377 -1.73 -6.60 12.75
C GLY A 377 -0.77 -7.35 11.82
N LEU A 378 -0.60 -6.86 10.59
CA LEU A 378 0.29 -7.44 9.59
C LEU A 378 1.75 -7.01 9.76
N GLY A 379 2.01 -6.10 10.69
CA GLY A 379 3.35 -5.61 11.06
C GLY A 379 3.96 -4.60 10.10
N ALA A 380 3.84 -4.78 8.82
CA ALA A 380 4.29 -3.87 7.77
C ALA A 380 3.49 -4.13 6.49
N GLU A 381 3.58 -3.21 5.51
CA GLU A 381 2.94 -3.39 4.20
C GLU A 381 3.81 -2.84 3.07
N ILE A 382 3.70 -3.46 1.90
CA ILE A 382 4.32 -2.97 0.69
C ILE A 382 3.41 -1.98 -0.06
N GLY A 383 2.12 -1.94 0.30
CA GLY A 383 1.09 -1.08 -0.25
C GLY A 383 -0.29 -1.69 -0.14
N ILE A 384 -1.29 -0.95 -0.58
CA ILE A 384 -2.69 -1.37 -0.56
C ILE A 384 -3.15 -1.58 -2.00
N SER A 385 -3.53 -2.82 -2.34
CA SER A 385 -4.03 -3.15 -3.67
C SER A 385 -5.55 -3.00 -3.74
N THR A 386 -6.03 -2.39 -4.82
CA THR A 386 -7.45 -2.23 -5.11
C THR A 386 -7.95 -3.19 -6.19
N GLN A 387 -7.04 -3.94 -6.84
CA GLN A 387 -7.41 -4.86 -7.92
C GLN A 387 -8.08 -6.12 -7.39
N LYS A 388 -8.90 -6.77 -8.26
CA LYS A 388 -9.62 -7.99 -7.91
C LYS A 388 -8.81 -9.28 -8.17
N LEU A 389 -7.89 -9.23 -9.12
CA LEU A 389 -7.06 -10.37 -9.47
C LEU A 389 -5.73 -10.27 -8.70
N GLY A 390 -5.49 -11.22 -7.83
CA GLY A 390 -4.34 -11.22 -6.93
C GLY A 390 -4.70 -10.73 -5.52
N PRO A 391 -3.74 -10.28 -4.73
CA PRO A 391 -4.01 -9.73 -3.41
C PRO A 391 -4.83 -8.42 -3.49
N ARG A 392 -5.73 -8.22 -2.54
CA ARG A 392 -6.58 -7.04 -2.41
C ARG A 392 -6.55 -6.55 -0.97
N GLY A 393 -6.36 -5.25 -0.78
CA GLY A 393 -6.16 -4.63 0.54
C GLY A 393 -4.69 -4.44 0.89
N PRO A 394 -4.37 -4.21 2.17
CA PRO A 394 -2.99 -4.10 2.64
C PRO A 394 -2.18 -5.36 2.31
N MET A 395 -1.04 -5.19 1.62
CA MET A 395 -0.18 -6.29 1.20
C MET A 395 1.02 -6.40 2.12
N ALA A 396 1.06 -7.46 2.90
CA ALA A 396 2.15 -7.81 3.80
C ALA A 396 2.90 -9.07 3.32
N LEU A 397 3.33 -9.91 4.25
CA LEU A 397 4.13 -11.11 3.93
C LEU A 397 3.34 -12.17 3.17
N GLU A 398 2.08 -12.41 3.55
CA GLU A 398 1.25 -13.45 2.92
C GLU A 398 0.93 -13.11 1.48
N GLU A 399 0.64 -11.83 1.21
CA GLU A 399 0.31 -11.30 -0.13
C GLU A 399 1.53 -11.30 -1.07
N LEU A 400 2.74 -11.51 -0.56
CA LEU A 400 3.97 -11.71 -1.35
C LEU A 400 4.25 -13.20 -1.63
N THR A 401 3.24 -14.06 -1.45
CA THR A 401 3.35 -15.49 -1.71
C THR A 401 2.30 -15.96 -2.72
N THR A 402 2.61 -17.06 -3.37
CA THR A 402 1.66 -17.88 -4.14
C THR A 402 1.62 -19.27 -3.55
N TYR A 403 1.08 -20.25 -4.27
CA TYR A 403 1.02 -21.61 -3.78
C TYR A 403 1.49 -22.63 -4.82
N LYS A 404 1.93 -23.78 -4.33
CA LYS A 404 2.11 -25.00 -5.16
C LYS A 404 1.46 -26.21 -4.51
N TRP A 405 1.18 -27.21 -5.32
CA TRP A 405 0.67 -28.49 -4.86
C TRP A 405 1.80 -29.49 -4.65
N LEU A 406 1.84 -30.10 -3.48
CA LEU A 406 2.65 -31.29 -3.18
C LEU A 406 1.73 -32.50 -3.29
N ILE A 407 2.09 -33.48 -4.11
CA ILE A 407 1.27 -34.64 -4.39
C ILE A 407 2.09 -35.88 -4.11
N ASN A 408 1.66 -36.67 -3.13
CA ASN A 408 2.31 -37.90 -2.73
C ASN A 408 1.43 -39.08 -3.15
N GLY A 409 2.05 -40.00 -3.85
CA GLY A 409 1.40 -41.24 -4.31
C GLY A 409 2.20 -42.47 -3.90
N ASN A 410 1.62 -43.63 -4.15
CA ASN A 410 2.22 -44.94 -3.96
C ASN A 410 1.97 -45.84 -5.21
N GLY A 411 2.36 -45.31 -6.39
CA GLY A 411 2.24 -46.02 -7.67
C GLY A 411 0.87 -45.93 -8.34
N GLN A 412 -0.01 -45.01 -7.92
CA GLN A 412 -1.30 -44.81 -8.60
C GLN A 412 -1.10 -44.33 -10.04
N ILE A 413 -1.85 -44.89 -10.95
CA ILE A 413 -1.89 -44.51 -12.37
C ILE A 413 -3.28 -43.96 -12.73
N ARG A 414 -3.35 -43.06 -13.67
CA ARG A 414 -4.59 -42.60 -14.26
C ARG A 414 -5.01 -43.58 -15.39
N LYS A 415 -6.20 -44.18 -15.25
CA LYS A 415 -6.81 -45.01 -16.31
C LYS A 415 -7.45 -44.14 -17.37
#